data_2fcec731add8014218457592d665f1c3
#
_entry.id   2fcec731add8014218457592d665f1c3
#
_cell.length_a   1.000
_cell.length_b   1.000
_cell.length_c   1.000
_cell.angle_alpha   90.00
_cell.angle_beta   90.00
_cell.angle_gamma   90.00
#
_symmetry.space_group_name_H-M   'P 1'
#
loop_
_entity.id
_entity.type
_entity.pdbx_description
1 polymer ?
#
loop_
_entity_poly.entity_id
_entity_poly.type
_entity_poly.pdbx_seq_one_letter_code
_entity_poly.pdbx_strand_id
1 'polypeptide(L)' 'MKKRIITENYSPALRDMEVGEVLTFPVKAYNSIKGTIIPRLRLEFCVEDADWKVGEVNKRKGIFDVERVA' A
#
# COMPACT_ATOMS: atom_id res chain seq x y z
N MET A 1 18.49 -5.07 -3.15
CA MET A 1 17.91 -3.72 -3.06
C MET A 1 17.25 -3.50 -1.72
N LYS A 2 17.47 -2.34 -1.13
CA LYS A 2 16.81 -2.02 0.14
C LYS A 2 15.35 -1.67 -0.11
N LYS A 3 14.45 -2.33 0.62
CA LYS A 3 13.04 -1.97 0.59
C LYS A 3 12.86 -0.62 1.28
N ARG A 4 12.13 0.25 0.63
CA ARG A 4 11.83 1.57 1.18
C ARG A 4 10.62 1.46 2.11
N ILE A 5 10.80 1.85 3.37
CA ILE A 5 9.71 1.86 4.35
C ILE A 5 9.08 3.24 4.35
N ILE A 6 7.78 3.29 4.09
CA ILE A 6 7.01 4.53 4.07
C ILE A 6 6.41 4.73 5.46
N THR A 7 6.80 5.79 6.15
CA THR A 7 6.39 6.06 7.53
C THR A 7 5.33 7.15 7.66
N GLU A 8 5.09 7.90 6.58
CA GLU A 8 4.08 8.95 6.53
C GLU A 8 3.66 9.20 5.09
N ASN A 9 2.59 9.96 4.87
CA ASN A 9 2.07 10.28 3.54
C ASN A 9 1.74 9.01 2.74
N TYR A 10 1.00 8.10 3.37
CA TYR A 10 0.68 6.79 2.78
C TYR A 10 -0.13 6.92 1.49
N SER A 11 -1.09 7.82 1.47
CA SER A 11 -1.96 8.01 0.31
C SER A 11 -1.18 8.41 -0.95
N PRO A 12 -0.31 9.45 -0.90
CA PRO A 12 0.52 9.80 -2.05
C PRO A 12 1.45 8.66 -2.46
N ALA A 13 2.03 7.94 -1.50
CA ALA A 13 2.94 6.83 -1.80
C ALA A 13 2.22 5.72 -2.58
N LEU A 14 1.02 5.35 -2.15
CA LEU A 14 0.21 4.33 -2.83
C LEU A 14 -0.27 4.81 -4.20
N ARG A 15 -0.66 6.08 -4.30
CA ARG A 15 -1.13 6.67 -5.55
C ARG A 15 -0.06 6.68 -6.63
N ASP A 16 1.19 6.93 -6.24
CA ASP A 16 2.31 7.04 -7.17
C ASP A 16 2.96 5.70 -7.52
N MET A 17 2.48 4.60 -6.93
CA MET A 17 3.01 3.27 -7.25
C MET A 17 2.73 2.88 -8.69
N GLU A 18 3.73 2.31 -9.33
CA GLU A 18 3.57 1.70 -10.64
C GLU A 18 3.09 0.26 -10.50
N VAL A 19 2.41 -0.24 -11.53
CA VAL A 19 1.96 -1.64 -11.55
C VAL A 19 3.18 -2.57 -11.41
N GLY A 20 3.10 -3.48 -10.46
CA GLY A 20 4.19 -4.39 -10.14
C GLY A 20 5.13 -3.89 -9.06
N GLU A 21 5.00 -2.63 -8.65
CA GLU A 21 5.82 -2.07 -7.59
C GLU A 21 5.36 -2.57 -6.22
N VAL A 22 6.30 -2.74 -5.29
CA VAL A 22 6.02 -3.16 -3.91
C VAL A 22 6.63 -2.13 -2.96
N LEU A 23 5.81 -1.64 -2.02
CA LEU A 23 6.27 -0.74 -0.97
C LEU A 23 6.01 -1.36 0.40
N THR A 24 6.84 -1.01 1.37
CA THR A 24 6.75 -1.50 2.75
C THR A 24 6.24 -0.40 3.66
N PHE A 25 5.32 -0.74 4.55
CA PHE A 25 4.68 0.20 5.48
C PHE A 25 4.75 -0.35 6.90
N PRO A 26 4.72 0.53 7.92
CA PRO A 26 4.69 0.07 9.30
C PRO A 26 3.32 -0.55 9.63
N VAL A 27 3.32 -1.53 10.54
CA VAL A 27 2.10 -2.24 10.92
C VAL A 27 1.02 -1.31 11.47
N LYS A 28 1.41 -0.20 12.09
CA LYS A 28 0.45 0.79 12.62
C LYS A 28 -0.41 1.40 11.52
N ALA A 29 0.04 1.38 10.28
CA ALA A 29 -0.70 1.90 9.14
C ALA A 29 -1.60 0.85 8.49
N TYR A 30 -1.54 -0.40 8.95
CA TYR A 30 -2.26 -1.51 8.31
C TYR A 30 -3.75 -1.26 8.18
N ASN A 31 -4.40 -0.92 9.30
CA ASN A 31 -5.85 -0.69 9.30
C ASN A 31 -6.24 0.51 8.43
N SER A 32 -5.45 1.58 8.48
CA SER A 32 -5.71 2.77 7.67
C SER A 32 -5.55 2.48 6.18
N ILE A 33 -4.49 1.79 5.81
CA ILE A 33 -4.23 1.47 4.40
C ILE A 33 -5.28 0.50 3.86
N LYS A 34 -5.49 -0.61 4.54
CA LYS A 34 -6.42 -1.65 4.08
C LYS A 34 -7.87 -1.21 4.16
N GLY A 35 -8.25 -0.51 5.24
CA GLY A 35 -9.64 -0.18 5.51
C GLY A 35 -10.12 1.15 4.96
N THR A 36 -9.22 2.08 4.70
CA THR A 36 -9.61 3.45 4.29
C THR A 36 -8.93 3.88 3.00
N ILE A 37 -7.60 3.81 2.95
CA ILE A 37 -6.84 4.41 1.85
C ILE A 37 -7.03 3.63 0.55
N ILE A 38 -6.83 2.32 0.57
CA ILE A 38 -6.98 1.49 -0.64
C ILE A 38 -8.40 1.52 -1.19
N PRO A 39 -9.47 1.35 -0.37
CA PRO A 39 -10.82 1.48 -0.89
C PRO A 39 -11.10 2.83 -1.54
N ARG A 40 -10.57 3.91 -0.95
CA ARG A 40 -10.72 5.26 -1.52
C ARG A 40 -9.98 5.37 -2.85
N LEU A 41 -8.77 4.83 -2.95
CA LEU A 41 -7.98 4.87 -4.18
C LEU A 41 -8.63 4.02 -5.29
N ARG A 42 -9.20 2.88 -4.93
CA ARG A 42 -9.94 2.06 -5.90
C ARG A 42 -11.11 2.84 -6.50
N LEU A 43 -11.79 3.60 -5.68
CA LEU A 43 -12.90 4.44 -6.14
C LEU A 43 -12.40 5.59 -7.00
N GLU A 44 -11.32 6.25 -6.58
CA GLU A 44 -10.72 7.37 -7.29
C GLU A 44 -10.19 6.97 -8.66
N PHE A 45 -9.60 5.78 -8.76
CA PHE A 45 -9.03 5.27 -10.01
C PHE A 45 -9.84 4.14 -10.63
N CYS A 46 -11.15 4.11 -10.39
CA CYS A 46 -12.00 3.02 -10.85
C CYS A 46 -12.07 2.90 -12.36
N VAL A 47 -11.93 4.01 -13.09
CA VAL A 47 -11.92 4.01 -14.55
C VAL A 47 -10.73 3.24 -15.10
N GLU A 48 -9.64 3.22 -14.37
CA GLU A 48 -8.38 2.57 -14.75
C GLU A 48 -8.28 1.15 -14.19
N ASP A 49 -9.28 0.70 -13.43
CA ASP A 49 -9.28 -0.60 -12.74
C ASP A 49 -8.06 -0.79 -11.86
N ALA A 50 -7.54 0.30 -11.29
CA ALA A 50 -6.37 0.22 -10.42
C ALA A 50 -6.67 -0.57 -9.16
N ASP A 51 -5.72 -1.39 -8.73
CA ASP A 51 -5.88 -2.21 -7.54
C ASP A 51 -4.55 -2.39 -6.82
N TRP A 52 -4.64 -2.55 -5.52
CA TRP A 52 -3.50 -2.75 -4.62
C TRP A 52 -3.77 -3.98 -3.77
N LYS A 53 -2.76 -4.83 -3.62
CA LYS A 53 -2.85 -6.03 -2.79
C LYS A 53 -2.03 -5.84 -1.52
N VAL A 54 -2.68 -5.99 -0.37
CA VAL A 54 -2.00 -5.92 0.93
C VAL A 54 -1.46 -7.29 1.28
N GLY A 55 -0.15 -7.36 1.54
CA GLY A 55 0.52 -8.59 1.93
C GLY A 55 0.34 -8.91 3.41
N GLU A 56 0.95 -9.99 3.85
CA GLU A 56 0.89 -10.40 5.25
C GLU A 56 1.71 -9.48 6.14
N VAL A 57 1.22 -9.28 7.36
CA VAL A 57 1.93 -8.50 8.37
C VAL A 57 3.09 -9.32 8.92
N ASN A 58 4.29 -8.77 8.90
CA ASN A 58 5.44 -9.34 9.58
C ASN A 58 5.47 -8.81 11.01
N LYS A 59 4.94 -9.60 11.95
CA LYS A 59 4.81 -9.19 13.34
C LYS A 59 6.14 -8.96 14.03
N ARG A 60 7.19 -9.65 13.60
CA ARG A 60 8.53 -9.48 14.17
C ARG A 60 9.12 -8.12 13.87
N LYS A 61 8.99 -7.69 12.63
CA LYS A 61 9.54 -6.41 12.18
C LYS A 61 8.55 -5.27 12.29
N GLY A 62 7.27 -5.59 12.51
CA GLY A 62 6.23 -4.57 12.59
C GLY A 62 5.97 -3.87 11.27
N ILE A 63 6.07 -4.60 10.16
CA ILE A 63 5.89 -4.06 8.80
C ILE A 63 5.02 -4.98 7.96
N PHE A 64 4.52 -4.45 6.85
CA PHE A 64 3.83 -5.23 5.84
C PHE A 64 4.06 -4.61 4.46
N ASP A 65 3.90 -5.40 3.42
CA ASP A 65 4.10 -4.95 2.05
C ASP A 65 2.76 -4.71 1.35
N VAL A 66 2.74 -3.76 0.43
CA VAL A 66 1.61 -3.53 -0.48
C VAL A 66 2.16 -3.55 -1.91
N GLU A 67 1.51 -4.31 -2.77
CA GLU A 67 1.85 -4.41 -4.18
C GLU A 67 0.75 -3.79 -5.02
N ARG A 68 1.13 -3.01 -6.02
CA ARG A 68 0.16 -2.53 -7.01
C ARG A 68 0.00 -3.58 -8.09
N VAL A 69 -1.17 -4.23 -8.15
CA VAL A 69 -1.42 -5.36 -9.04
C VAL A 69 -2.14 -4.98 -10.34
N ALA A 70 -2.68 -3.77 -10.39
CA ALA A 70 -3.34 -3.32 -11.62
C ALA A 70 -3.32 -1.79 -11.74
#